data_9ea7106fb67328e29f88962424e004cd
#
_entry.id   9ea7106fb67328e29f88962424e004cd
#
_cell.length_a   1.000
_cell.length_b   1.000
_cell.length_c   1.000
_cell.angle_alpha   90.00
_cell.angle_beta   90.00
_cell.angle_gamma   90.00
#
_symmetry.space_group_name_H-M   'P 1'
#
loop_
_entity.id
_entity.type
_entity.pdbx_description
1 polymer ?
#
loop_
_entity_poly.entity_id
_entity_poly.type
_entity_poly.pdbx_seq_one_letter_code
_entity_poly.pdbx_strand_id
1 'polypeptide(L)'
;FWADTLQWTKEKMVLTDSTFTTCDKPTDELDYKFVSKYVEIYPNDKLVASNTAIYLKDKRLYTMPTLNVPLDNQRRAQNSIIPQIGSNSVDGWFARNTFDYVFNNDNYGQILLDYYSKTGIGTGIRHYYSLGDKGGGDFYYYRLNGDKINSRYDLSSNIHYAFDDKTRASWEFSSNRSETPG
;
A
#
# COMPACT_ATOMS: atom_id res chain seq x y z
N PHE A 1 13.61 12.36 9.66
CA PHE A 1 12.37 13.11 9.88
C PHE A 1 12.70 14.47 10.50
N TRP A 2 12.19 15.54 9.94
CA TRP A 2 12.27 16.90 10.46
C TRP A 2 11.01 17.69 10.12
N ALA A 3 10.70 18.73 10.91
CA ALA A 3 9.57 19.62 10.71
C ALA A 3 9.90 21.02 11.24
N ASP A 4 9.27 22.04 10.68
CA ASP A 4 9.49 23.42 11.10
C ASP A 4 8.84 23.69 12.45
N THR A 5 7.66 23.17 12.70
CA THR A 5 6.99 23.29 13.99
C THR A 5 6.39 21.96 14.46
N LEU A 6 6.39 21.77 15.78
CA LEU A 6 5.75 20.66 16.47
C LEU A 6 4.85 21.22 17.56
N GLN A 7 3.58 20.90 17.53
CA GLN A 7 2.63 21.18 18.60
C GLN A 7 2.13 19.85 19.18
N TRP A 8 2.19 19.71 20.48
CA TRP A 8 1.74 18.52 21.17
C TRP A 8 0.54 18.84 22.06
N THR A 9 -0.53 18.06 21.92
CA THR A 9 -1.66 18.01 22.83
C THR A 9 -1.78 16.61 23.45
N LYS A 10 -2.70 16.44 24.41
CA LYS A 10 -2.96 15.11 24.99
C LYS A 10 -3.48 14.09 23.96
N GLU A 11 -4.12 14.57 22.90
CA GLU A 11 -4.83 13.73 21.92
C GLU A 11 -4.06 13.54 20.61
N LYS A 12 -3.26 14.54 20.21
CA LYS A 12 -2.53 14.49 18.95
C LYS A 12 -1.26 15.32 18.92
N MET A 13 -0.36 14.98 18.03
CA MET A 13 0.75 15.81 17.61
C MET A 13 0.44 16.44 16.25
N VAL A 14 0.78 17.71 16.08
CA VAL A 14 0.63 18.43 14.82
C VAL A 14 1.99 18.95 14.38
N LEU A 15 2.34 18.66 13.15
CA LEU A 15 3.59 19.06 12.51
C LEU A 15 3.27 19.89 11.27
N THR A 16 4.02 20.95 11.06
CA THR A 16 3.91 21.76 9.84
C THR A 16 5.21 21.70 9.05
N ASP A 17 5.08 21.77 7.72
CA ASP A 17 6.20 21.75 6.76
C ASP A 17 7.21 20.64 7.10
N SER A 18 6.68 19.43 7.17
CA SER A 18 7.42 18.25 7.60
C SER A 18 7.97 17.47 6.41
N THR A 19 9.17 16.96 6.57
CA THR A 19 9.80 16.06 5.62
C THR A 19 10.16 14.74 6.29
N PHE A 20 9.86 13.64 5.63
CA PHE A 20 10.30 12.35 6.11
C PHE A 20 10.85 11.47 4.97
N THR A 21 11.78 10.60 5.34
CA THR A 21 12.38 9.60 4.47
C THR A 21 12.81 8.41 5.31
N THR A 22 12.92 7.24 4.70
CA THR A 22 13.56 6.05 5.30
C THR A 22 14.95 5.81 4.70
N CYS A 23 15.49 6.75 3.89
CA CYS A 23 16.85 6.69 3.42
C CYS A 23 17.84 7.02 4.54
N ASP A 24 18.89 6.21 4.66
CA ASP A 24 19.99 6.41 5.63
C ASP A 24 21.06 7.37 5.13
N LYS A 25 20.83 8.03 3.99
CA LYS A 25 21.78 8.98 3.37
C LYS A 25 21.67 10.38 3.98
N PRO A 26 22.72 11.21 3.84
CA PRO A 26 22.65 12.63 4.18
C PRO A 26 21.51 13.35 3.47
N THR A 27 21.05 14.46 4.05
CA THR A 27 19.85 15.20 3.63
C THR A 27 19.89 15.72 2.19
N ASP A 28 21.07 15.98 1.68
CA ASP A 28 21.38 16.45 0.32
C ASP A 28 21.50 15.32 -0.70
N GLU A 29 21.63 14.07 -0.26
CA GLU A 29 21.75 12.87 -1.13
C GLU A 29 20.56 11.91 -1.06
N LEU A 30 19.42 12.37 -0.55
CA LEU A 30 18.24 11.52 -0.40
C LEU A 30 17.74 11.00 -1.74
N ASP A 31 17.60 9.69 -1.86
CA ASP A 31 17.01 9.07 -3.06
C ASP A 31 15.53 9.43 -3.19
N TYR A 32 14.82 9.52 -2.06
CA TYR A 32 13.42 9.96 -2.02
C TYR A 32 13.07 10.61 -0.69
N LYS A 33 12.08 11.49 -0.74
CA LYS A 33 11.52 12.17 0.42
C LYS A 33 10.03 12.46 0.22
N PHE A 34 9.32 12.49 1.34
CA PHE A 34 7.93 12.94 1.43
C PHE A 34 7.93 14.31 2.12
N VAL A 35 7.31 15.28 1.50
CA VAL A 35 7.18 16.62 2.05
C VAL A 35 5.71 16.90 2.25
N SER A 36 5.31 17.10 3.50
CA SER A 36 3.91 17.34 3.87
C SER A 36 3.77 18.72 4.49
N LYS A 37 2.79 19.47 4.02
CA LYS A 37 2.53 20.79 4.58
C LYS A 37 1.95 20.71 6.00
N TYR A 38 1.17 19.67 6.28
CA TYR A 38 0.50 19.50 7.56
C TYR A 38 0.37 18.02 7.89
N VAL A 39 0.80 17.63 9.08
CA VAL A 39 0.72 16.24 9.56
C VAL A 39 0.11 16.21 10.95
N GLU A 40 -0.95 15.45 11.13
CA GLU A 40 -1.53 15.13 12.41
C GLU A 40 -1.24 13.68 12.77
N ILE A 41 -0.70 13.45 13.95
CA ILE A 41 -0.42 12.11 14.47
C ILE A 41 -1.31 11.88 15.68
N TYR A 42 -2.21 10.93 15.56
CA TYR A 42 -3.06 10.42 16.65
C TYR A 42 -2.39 9.13 17.18
N PRO A 43 -1.77 9.17 18.38
CA PRO A 43 -1.03 8.02 18.91
C PRO A 43 -1.91 6.78 18.98
N ASN A 44 -1.39 5.64 18.51
CA ASN A 44 -2.08 4.34 18.44
C ASN A 44 -3.34 4.27 17.55
N ASP A 45 -3.66 5.32 16.80
CA ASP A 45 -4.78 5.33 15.86
C ASP A 45 -4.26 5.54 14.43
N LYS A 46 -3.89 6.77 14.06
CA LYS A 46 -3.54 7.11 12.69
C LYS A 46 -2.60 8.31 12.59
N LEU A 47 -1.96 8.43 11.43
CA LEU A 47 -1.29 9.63 10.94
C LEU A 47 -2.05 10.14 9.73
N VAL A 48 -2.37 11.42 9.72
CA VAL A 48 -3.01 12.11 8.59
C VAL A 48 -2.07 13.19 8.09
N ALA A 49 -1.57 13.04 6.86
CA ALA A 49 -0.71 14.03 6.22
C ALA A 49 -1.46 14.68 5.06
N SER A 50 -1.49 16.00 5.05
CA SER A 50 -2.18 16.80 4.03
C SER A 50 -1.19 17.46 3.08
N ASN A 51 -1.54 17.50 1.79
CA ASN A 51 -0.68 18.05 0.73
C ASN A 51 0.72 17.45 0.75
N THR A 52 0.80 16.13 0.72
CA THR A 52 2.05 15.37 0.74
C THR A 52 2.62 15.24 -0.66
N ALA A 53 3.75 15.86 -0.91
CA ALA A 53 4.51 15.73 -2.15
C ALA A 53 5.57 14.63 -2.03
N ILE A 54 5.66 13.77 -3.04
CA ILE A 54 6.69 12.74 -3.17
C ILE A 54 7.78 13.26 -4.09
N TYR A 55 9.01 13.23 -3.61
CA TYR A 55 10.19 13.58 -4.37
C TYR A 55 11.08 12.35 -4.59
N LEU A 56 11.60 12.20 -5.80
CA LEU A 56 12.69 11.31 -6.12
C LEU A 56 13.90 12.19 -6.42
N LYS A 57 14.89 12.14 -5.56
CA LYS A 57 15.95 13.15 -5.47
C LYS A 57 15.30 14.55 -5.38
N ASP A 58 15.62 15.45 -6.27
CA ASP A 58 15.07 16.82 -6.29
C ASP A 58 13.83 16.97 -7.18
N LYS A 59 13.43 15.89 -7.88
CA LYS A 59 12.29 15.94 -8.78
C LYS A 59 11.00 15.55 -8.04
N ARG A 60 10.04 16.49 -8.00
CA ARG A 60 8.69 16.21 -7.51
C ARG A 60 7.95 15.30 -8.48
N LEU A 61 7.54 14.14 -8.02
CA LEU A 61 6.82 13.14 -8.82
C LEU A 61 5.31 13.33 -8.75
N TYR A 62 4.80 13.45 -7.54
CA TYR A 62 3.35 13.44 -7.29
C TYR A 62 3.02 14.19 -6.00
N THR A 63 1.77 14.67 -5.91
CA THR A 63 1.23 15.24 -4.66
C THR A 63 -0.09 14.60 -4.33
N MET A 64 -0.19 14.07 -3.13
CA MET A 64 -1.41 13.52 -2.58
C MET A 64 -2.12 14.59 -1.74
N PRO A 65 -3.43 14.83 -1.96
CA PRO A 65 -4.16 15.79 -1.15
C PRO A 65 -4.20 15.39 0.33
N THR A 66 -4.42 14.11 0.59
CA THR A 66 -4.43 13.55 1.94
C THR A 66 -3.85 12.14 1.93
N LEU A 67 -2.95 11.87 2.86
CA LEU A 67 -2.36 10.58 3.15
C LEU A 67 -2.80 10.17 4.56
N ASN A 68 -3.45 9.03 4.69
CA ASN A 68 -3.90 8.49 5.96
C ASN A 68 -3.20 7.15 6.24
N VAL A 69 -2.40 7.11 7.30
CA VAL A 69 -1.61 5.93 7.68
C VAL A 69 -2.08 5.45 9.05
N PRO A 70 -2.68 4.26 9.17
CA PRO A 70 -3.02 3.70 10.46
C PRO A 70 -1.77 3.39 11.28
N LEU A 71 -1.79 3.72 12.55
CA LEU A 71 -0.71 3.49 13.51
C LEU A 71 -1.03 2.37 14.50
N ASP A 72 -2.21 1.82 14.43
CA ASP A 72 -2.58 0.68 15.27
C ASP A 72 -1.84 -0.60 14.79
N ASN A 73 -1.42 -1.43 15.74
CA ASN A 73 -0.58 -2.60 15.46
C ASN A 73 -1.34 -3.72 14.71
N GLN A 74 -2.67 -3.75 14.79
CA GLN A 74 -3.46 -4.77 14.10
C GLN A 74 -3.66 -4.43 12.62
N ARG A 75 -3.65 -3.15 12.28
CA ARG A 75 -3.79 -2.65 10.90
C ARG A 75 -2.45 -2.41 10.21
N ARG A 76 -1.35 -2.25 10.95
CA ARG A 76 0.00 -2.02 10.40
C ARG A 76 0.51 -3.13 9.48
N ALA A 77 0.09 -4.37 9.71
CA ALA A 77 0.54 -5.50 8.89
C ALA A 77 -0.05 -5.50 7.46
N GLN A 78 -1.05 -4.68 7.19
CA GLN A 78 -1.79 -4.68 5.92
C GLN A 78 -1.67 -3.37 5.12
N ASN A 79 -1.26 -2.26 5.72
CA ASN A 79 -1.34 -0.94 5.10
C ASN A 79 0.03 -0.34 4.83
N SER A 80 0.51 -0.49 3.61
CA SER A 80 1.67 0.26 3.12
C SER A 80 1.22 1.32 2.12
N ILE A 81 0.73 2.45 2.63
CA ILE A 81 0.44 3.64 1.81
C ILE A 81 1.75 4.33 1.37
N ILE A 82 2.85 3.97 2.01
CA ILE A 82 4.18 4.47 1.64
C ILE A 82 4.66 3.68 0.43
N PRO A 83 4.90 4.32 -0.73
CA PRO A 83 5.45 3.63 -1.88
C PRO A 83 6.76 2.94 -1.54
N GLN A 84 6.86 1.68 -1.87
CA GLN A 84 8.13 0.96 -1.81
C GLN A 84 8.93 1.33 -3.06
N ILE A 85 9.97 2.12 -2.91
CA ILE A 85 10.85 2.52 -4.01
C ILE A 85 12.17 1.76 -3.88
N GLY A 86 12.62 1.19 -4.98
CA GLY A 86 13.88 0.44 -4.99
C GLY A 86 14.38 0.16 -6.39
N SER A 87 15.44 -0.63 -6.48
CA SER A 87 15.97 -1.12 -7.75
C SER A 87 16.56 -2.52 -7.60
N ASN A 88 16.39 -3.33 -8.63
CA ASN A 88 17.04 -4.63 -8.75
C ASN A 88 17.44 -4.91 -10.21
N SER A 89 18.20 -5.98 -10.44
CA SER A 89 18.70 -6.33 -11.78
C SER A 89 17.60 -6.80 -12.73
N VAL A 90 16.51 -7.36 -12.22
CA VAL A 90 15.40 -7.93 -13.00
C VAL A 90 14.43 -6.84 -13.41
N ASP A 91 13.88 -6.11 -12.44
CA ASP A 91 12.79 -5.14 -12.65
C ASP A 91 13.29 -3.73 -12.97
N GLY A 92 14.58 -3.48 -12.75
CA GLY A 92 15.15 -2.12 -12.80
C GLY A 92 14.69 -1.30 -11.59
N TRP A 93 14.46 -0.03 -11.79
CA TRP A 93 13.82 0.84 -10.81
C TRP A 93 12.35 0.48 -10.68
N PHE A 94 11.85 0.42 -9.46
CA PHE A 94 10.44 0.17 -9.20
C PHE A 94 9.87 1.11 -8.14
N ALA A 95 8.57 1.37 -8.28
CA ALA A 95 7.74 2.00 -7.26
C ALA A 95 6.47 1.15 -7.10
N ARG A 96 6.29 0.56 -5.93
CA ARG A 96 5.11 -0.26 -5.60
C ARG A 96 4.22 0.51 -4.67
N ASN A 97 2.93 0.62 -5.02
CA ASN A 97 1.94 1.35 -4.25
C ASN A 97 0.76 0.46 -3.92
N THR A 98 0.31 0.57 -2.68
CA THR A 98 -0.90 -0.08 -2.21
C THR A 98 -1.84 0.97 -1.63
N PHE A 99 -3.07 1.01 -2.13
CA PHE A 99 -4.11 1.92 -1.69
C PHE A 99 -5.22 1.13 -1.02
N ASP A 100 -5.42 1.35 0.27
CA ASP A 100 -6.50 0.70 0.99
C ASP A 100 -7.84 1.37 0.70
N TYR A 101 -8.89 0.55 0.62
CA TYR A 101 -10.27 1.02 0.59
C TYR A 101 -11.10 0.25 1.62
N VAL A 102 -12.07 0.94 2.21
CA VAL A 102 -12.99 0.38 3.19
C VAL A 102 -14.40 0.76 2.80
N PHE A 103 -15.25 -0.21 2.50
CA PHE A 103 -16.67 0.02 2.33
C PHE A 103 -17.39 -0.02 3.69
N ASN A 104 -17.06 -0.99 4.51
CA ASN A 104 -17.51 -1.14 5.90
C ASN A 104 -16.54 -2.09 6.64
N ASN A 105 -16.82 -2.40 7.91
CA ASN A 105 -15.97 -3.26 8.74
C ASN A 105 -15.82 -4.69 8.18
N ASP A 106 -16.80 -5.16 7.42
CA ASP A 106 -16.85 -6.51 6.87
C ASP A 106 -16.35 -6.59 5.42
N ASN A 107 -16.17 -5.44 4.75
CA ASN A 107 -15.78 -5.35 3.34
C ASN A 107 -14.74 -4.27 3.16
N TYR A 108 -13.52 -4.67 2.90
CA TYR A 108 -12.38 -3.78 2.68
C TYR A 108 -11.36 -4.44 1.76
N GLY A 109 -10.41 -3.68 1.30
CA GLY A 109 -9.38 -4.23 0.42
C GLY A 109 -8.31 -3.26 0.04
N GLN A 110 -7.56 -3.64 -0.99
CA GLN A 110 -6.38 -2.95 -1.45
C GLN A 110 -6.38 -2.89 -2.97
N ILE A 111 -6.02 -1.73 -3.51
CA ILE A 111 -5.68 -1.55 -4.92
C ILE A 111 -4.17 -1.47 -5.01
N LEU A 112 -3.57 -2.27 -5.87
CA LEU A 112 -2.13 -2.30 -6.12
C LEU A 112 -1.85 -1.60 -7.45
N LEU A 113 -0.86 -0.70 -7.42
CA LEU A 113 -0.39 0.01 -8.60
C LEU A 113 1.13 0.09 -8.56
N ASP A 114 1.78 -0.72 -9.37
CA ASP A 114 3.22 -0.87 -9.39
C ASP A 114 3.80 -0.39 -10.72
N TYR A 115 4.94 0.25 -10.64
CA TYR A 115 5.74 0.61 -11.79
C TYR A 115 7.10 -0.07 -11.74
N TYR A 116 7.51 -0.66 -12.85
CA TYR A 116 8.81 -1.30 -13.03
C TYR A 116 9.43 -0.78 -14.33
N SER A 117 10.62 -0.19 -14.23
CA SER A 117 11.25 0.46 -15.39
C SER A 117 11.65 -0.48 -16.52
N LYS A 118 11.84 -1.76 -16.24
CA LYS A 118 12.19 -2.80 -17.22
C LYS A 118 11.03 -3.70 -17.58
N THR A 119 10.10 -3.93 -16.66
CA THR A 119 9.05 -4.94 -16.81
C THR A 119 7.66 -4.35 -17.04
N GLY A 120 7.44 -3.05 -16.76
CA GLY A 120 6.18 -2.37 -17.08
C GLY A 120 5.32 -1.99 -15.89
N ILE A 121 3.99 -2.03 -16.05
CA ILE A 121 3.02 -1.60 -15.04
C ILE A 121 2.28 -2.80 -14.49
N GLY A 122 2.30 -2.93 -13.16
CA GLY A 122 1.52 -3.88 -12.40
C GLY A 122 0.27 -3.23 -11.83
N THR A 123 -0.87 -3.89 -11.97
CA THR A 123 -2.13 -3.47 -11.37
C THR A 123 -2.82 -4.65 -10.70
N GLY A 124 -3.43 -4.41 -9.55
CA GLY A 124 -4.10 -5.49 -8.83
C GLY A 124 -5.14 -5.00 -7.85
N ILE A 125 -5.89 -5.96 -7.35
CA ILE A 125 -6.87 -5.77 -6.29
C ILE A 125 -6.82 -6.94 -5.33
N ARG A 126 -6.93 -6.64 -4.04
CA ARG A 126 -7.19 -7.63 -2.99
C ARG A 126 -8.42 -7.18 -2.23
N HIS A 127 -9.37 -8.06 -2.07
CA HIS A 127 -10.61 -7.77 -1.37
C HIS A 127 -10.85 -8.80 -0.27
N TYR A 128 -11.20 -8.33 0.91
CA TYR A 128 -11.57 -9.14 2.06
C TYR A 128 -13.04 -8.91 2.37
N TYR A 129 -13.75 -9.97 2.69
CA TYR A 129 -15.12 -9.88 3.14
C TYR A 129 -15.38 -10.80 4.33
N SER A 130 -16.23 -10.36 5.24
CA SER A 130 -16.72 -11.14 6.38
C SER A 130 -18.23 -11.30 6.27
N LEU A 131 -18.70 -12.48 6.62
CA LEU A 131 -20.13 -12.83 6.76
C LEU A 131 -20.48 -13.03 8.24
N GLY A 132 -19.71 -12.38 9.14
CA GLY A 132 -19.81 -12.56 10.57
C GLY A 132 -19.48 -14.01 10.98
N ASP A 133 -20.27 -14.57 11.88
CA ASP A 133 -20.07 -15.94 12.39
C ASP A 133 -20.22 -17.03 11.31
N LYS A 134 -20.79 -16.71 10.17
CA LYS A 134 -20.97 -17.65 9.06
C LYS A 134 -19.74 -17.85 8.20
N GLY A 135 -18.74 -16.95 8.30
CA GLY A 135 -17.52 -17.14 7.54
C GLY A 135 -17.01 -15.89 6.87
N GLY A 136 -16.32 -16.04 5.76
CA GLY A 136 -15.74 -14.95 5.00
C GLY A 136 -14.74 -15.45 3.99
N GLY A 137 -13.95 -14.54 3.46
CA GLY A 137 -12.91 -14.90 2.51
C GLY A 137 -12.13 -13.71 1.98
N ASP A 138 -11.25 -14.03 1.05
CA ASP A 138 -10.50 -13.05 0.29
C ASP A 138 -10.45 -13.41 -1.19
N PHE A 139 -10.24 -12.39 -1.98
CA PHE A 139 -10.00 -12.46 -3.41
C PHE A 139 -8.80 -11.59 -3.74
N TYR A 140 -7.87 -12.12 -4.54
CA TYR A 140 -6.69 -11.42 -5.02
C TYR A 140 -6.55 -11.59 -6.52
N TYR A 141 -6.34 -10.49 -7.23
CA TYR A 141 -5.97 -10.46 -8.63
C TYR A 141 -4.86 -9.45 -8.85
N TYR A 142 -3.84 -9.85 -9.57
CA TYR A 142 -2.74 -8.98 -9.98
C TYR A 142 -2.35 -9.27 -11.43
N ARG A 143 -2.08 -8.22 -12.19
CA ARG A 143 -1.61 -8.33 -13.57
C ARG A 143 -0.45 -7.38 -13.80
N LEU A 144 0.65 -7.90 -14.35
CA LEU A 144 1.78 -7.13 -14.84
C LEU A 144 1.74 -7.07 -16.36
N ASN A 145 1.72 -5.85 -16.91
CA ASN A 145 1.78 -5.58 -18.33
C ASN A 145 3.06 -4.81 -18.66
N GLY A 146 3.82 -5.26 -19.63
CA GLY A 146 5.01 -4.57 -20.11
C GLY A 146 5.27 -4.83 -21.59
N ASP A 147 5.92 -3.88 -22.26
CA ASP A 147 6.22 -3.96 -23.69
C ASP A 147 7.25 -5.04 -24.05
N LYS A 148 8.04 -5.48 -23.09
CA LYS A 148 9.20 -6.39 -23.28
C LYS A 148 9.05 -7.75 -22.63
N ILE A 149 8.03 -7.96 -21.81
CA ILE A 149 7.79 -9.18 -21.07
C ILE A 149 6.31 -9.52 -21.19
N ASN A 150 6.06 -10.79 -21.38
CA ASN A 150 4.71 -11.34 -21.45
C ASN A 150 3.88 -10.95 -20.25
N SER A 151 2.63 -10.77 -20.48
CA SER A 151 1.64 -10.53 -19.44
C SER A 151 1.73 -11.64 -18.39
N ARG A 152 1.91 -11.27 -17.15
CA ARG A 152 1.81 -12.17 -16.01
C ARG A 152 0.57 -11.82 -15.21
N TYR A 153 -0.17 -12.82 -14.79
CA TYR A 153 -1.24 -12.62 -13.83
C TYR A 153 -1.17 -13.64 -12.70
N ASP A 154 -1.62 -13.20 -11.55
CA ASP A 154 -1.82 -14.01 -10.35
C ASP A 154 -3.26 -13.83 -9.88
N LEU A 155 -3.95 -14.93 -9.64
CA LEU A 155 -5.33 -14.96 -9.17
C LEU A 155 -5.43 -15.93 -8.02
N SER A 156 -5.98 -15.52 -6.88
CA SER A 156 -6.28 -16.41 -5.78
C SER A 156 -7.56 -16.02 -5.05
N SER A 157 -8.19 -17.00 -4.43
CA SER A 157 -9.38 -16.80 -3.60
C SER A 157 -9.44 -17.87 -2.51
N ASN A 158 -9.71 -17.44 -1.28
CA ASN A 158 -9.97 -18.30 -0.14
C ASN A 158 -11.35 -17.97 0.39
N ILE A 159 -12.19 -18.98 0.54
CA ILE A 159 -13.55 -18.84 1.02
C ILE A 159 -13.78 -19.88 2.11
N HIS A 160 -14.38 -19.48 3.22
CA HIS A 160 -14.85 -20.41 4.25
C HIS A 160 -16.26 -20.04 4.65
N TYR A 161 -17.10 -21.05 4.83
CA TYR A 161 -18.50 -20.88 5.19
C TYR A 161 -18.99 -21.97 6.15
N ALA A 162 -19.65 -21.56 7.23
CA ALA A 162 -20.31 -22.43 8.19
C ALA A 162 -21.81 -22.46 7.89
N PHE A 163 -22.31 -23.62 7.51
CA PHE A 163 -23.75 -23.85 7.29
C PHE A 163 -24.50 -23.96 8.62
N ASP A 164 -23.87 -24.65 9.56
CA ASP A 164 -24.33 -24.86 10.94
C ASP A 164 -23.13 -25.13 11.87
N ASP A 165 -23.37 -25.44 13.14
CA ASP A 165 -22.30 -25.65 14.14
C ASP A 165 -21.40 -26.88 13.83
N LYS A 166 -21.87 -27.79 12.96
CA LYS A 166 -21.19 -29.05 12.63
C LYS A 166 -20.67 -29.09 11.20
N THR A 167 -21.23 -28.28 10.31
CA THR A 167 -20.98 -28.35 8.87
C THR A 167 -20.30 -27.08 8.39
N ARG A 168 -19.07 -27.22 7.89
CA ARG A 168 -18.29 -26.14 7.32
C ARG A 168 -17.74 -26.52 5.95
N ALA A 169 -17.68 -25.56 5.03
CA ALA A 169 -17.00 -25.71 3.76
C ALA A 169 -15.88 -24.67 3.65
N SER A 170 -14.79 -25.07 3.04
CA SER A 170 -13.71 -24.18 2.65
C SER A 170 -13.33 -24.41 1.19
N TRP A 171 -13.03 -23.34 0.51
CA TRP A 171 -12.60 -23.33 -0.88
C TRP A 171 -11.33 -22.51 -0.99
N GLU A 172 -10.29 -23.09 -1.61
CA GLU A 172 -9.06 -22.41 -1.96
C GLU A 172 -8.81 -22.58 -3.46
N PHE A 173 -8.57 -21.47 -4.12
CA PHE A 173 -8.25 -21.43 -5.53
C PHE A 173 -7.01 -20.56 -5.75
N SER A 174 -6.07 -21.05 -6.57
CA SER A 174 -4.90 -20.28 -7.00
C SER A 174 -4.58 -20.60 -8.46
N SER A 175 -4.37 -19.57 -9.25
CA SER A 175 -3.93 -19.68 -10.64
C SER A 175 -2.92 -18.58 -10.93
N ASN A 176 -1.78 -18.95 -11.46
CA ASN A 176 -0.79 -18.02 -11.98
C ASN A 176 -0.43 -18.38 -13.42
N ARG A 177 -0.19 -17.39 -14.24
CA ARG A 177 0.28 -17.58 -15.61
C ARG A 177 1.35 -16.55 -15.92
N SER A 178 2.47 -17.03 -16.43
CA SER A 178 3.50 -16.21 -17.07
C SER A 178 3.58 -16.63 -18.54
N GLU A 179 3.30 -15.71 -19.43
CA GLU A 179 3.47 -15.96 -20.88
C GLU A 179 4.93 -15.68 -21.22
N THR A 180 5.68 -16.69 -21.64
CA THR A 180 7.05 -16.55 -22.17
C THR A 180 6.97 -16.24 -23.66
N PRO A 181 7.74 -15.29 -24.26
CA PRO A 181 7.81 -15.15 -25.70
C PRO A 181 8.38 -16.43 -26.29
N GLY A 182 7.70 -16.98 -27.27
CA GLY A 182 8.26 -18.04 -28.11
C GLY A 182 9.39 -17.50 -29.00
#